data_aea22d790f865382c12ef586996d5e4c
#
_entry.id   aea22d790f865382c12ef586996d5e4c
#
_cell.length_a   1.000
_cell.length_b   1.000
_cell.length_c   1.000
_cell.angle_alpha   90.00
_cell.angle_beta   90.00
_cell.angle_gamma   90.00
#
_symmetry.space_group_name_H-M   'P 1'
#
loop_
_entity.id
_entity.type
_entity.pdbx_description
1 polymer ?
#
loop_
_entity_poly.entity_id
_entity_poly.type
_entity_poly.pdbx_seq_one_letter_code
_entity_poly.pdbx_strand_id
1 'polypeptide(L)'
;MYTCYAASKNIKTYSFEPSFFNTELLVKNINLNKLSDMVTIIPIPLYYKNSVSNFNLSQIEQGSALNSFSEKYGYDGKNLAVKMYYKTLGITLDNCLKNFELPKPNHIKIDVDGIEHLILKGSLDTLKNANSILIEISDDFYEQKSKCEQILKDLDFKLISKENSNIFKGSKFEKCYNQIWKKK
;
A
#
# COMPACT_ATOMS: atom_id res chain seq x y z
N MET A 1 -1.58 2.29 11.58
CA MET A 1 -2.49 3.41 11.95
C MET A 1 -3.84 3.34 11.22
N TYR A 2 -3.91 3.42 9.90
CA TYR A 2 -5.17 3.42 9.12
C TYR A 2 -6.05 2.20 9.35
N THR A 3 -5.48 0.99 9.42
CA THR A 3 -6.20 -0.26 9.69
C THR A 3 -7.04 -0.17 10.96
N CYS A 4 -6.41 0.20 12.09
CA CYS A 4 -7.13 0.32 13.36
C CYS A 4 -8.14 1.47 13.34
N TYR A 5 -7.83 2.59 12.66
CA TYR A 5 -8.76 3.70 12.53
C TYR A 5 -10.02 3.30 11.75
N ALA A 6 -9.88 2.67 10.60
CA ALA A 6 -11.03 2.21 9.81
C ALA A 6 -11.87 1.18 10.59
N ALA A 7 -11.22 0.19 11.20
CA ALA A 7 -11.89 -0.82 12.01
C ALA A 7 -12.64 -0.21 13.23
N SER A 8 -12.08 0.82 13.88
CA SER A 8 -12.75 1.54 14.99
C SER A 8 -14.00 2.30 14.55
N LYS A 9 -14.18 2.53 13.24
CA LYS A 9 -15.38 3.10 12.64
C LYS A 9 -16.37 2.04 12.12
N ASN A 10 -16.23 0.79 12.59
CA ASN A 10 -17.07 -0.35 12.18
C ASN A 10 -16.91 -0.72 10.68
N ILE A 11 -15.76 -0.43 10.08
CA ILE A 11 -15.47 -0.79 8.70
C ILE A 11 -14.63 -2.08 8.69
N LYS A 12 -15.13 -3.15 8.06
CA LYS A 12 -14.33 -4.36 7.81
C LYS A 12 -13.11 -4.02 6.98
N THR A 13 -11.95 -4.39 7.48
CA THR A 13 -10.66 -3.97 6.91
C THR A 13 -9.79 -5.18 6.59
N TYR A 14 -9.24 -5.21 5.38
CA TYR A 14 -8.24 -6.19 4.93
C TYR A 14 -6.91 -5.47 4.83
N SER A 15 -5.94 -5.87 5.66
CA SER A 15 -4.65 -5.20 5.80
C SER A 15 -3.52 -6.07 5.27
N PHE A 16 -2.86 -5.59 4.23
CA PHE A 16 -1.67 -6.22 3.66
C PHE A 16 -0.42 -5.64 4.33
N GLU A 17 0.29 -6.44 5.10
CA GLU A 17 1.54 -6.05 5.77
C GLU A 17 2.56 -7.18 5.67
N PRO A 18 3.49 -7.10 4.72
CA PRO A 18 4.47 -8.17 4.49
C PRO A 18 5.62 -8.21 5.48
N SER A 19 5.92 -7.12 6.20
CA SER A 19 6.98 -7.11 7.21
C SER A 19 6.55 -7.87 8.46
N PHE A 20 7.28 -8.91 8.83
CA PHE A 20 7.03 -9.66 10.07
C PHE A 20 7.10 -8.76 11.31
N PHE A 21 8.01 -7.80 11.34
CA PHE A 21 8.14 -6.85 12.45
C PHE A 21 6.92 -5.94 12.57
N ASN A 22 6.42 -5.44 11.43
CA ASN A 22 5.24 -4.59 11.40
C ASN A 22 3.94 -5.40 11.61
N THR A 23 3.89 -6.64 11.12
CA THR A 23 2.75 -7.55 11.35
C THR A 23 2.59 -7.83 12.84
N GLU A 24 3.68 -8.09 13.56
CA GLU A 24 3.63 -8.27 15.02
C GLU A 24 3.04 -7.04 15.71
N LEU A 25 3.51 -5.85 15.36
CA LEU A 25 3.00 -4.60 15.90
C LEU A 25 1.52 -4.38 15.55
N LEU A 26 1.12 -4.70 14.32
CA LEU A 26 -0.26 -4.60 13.86
C LEU A 26 -1.18 -5.53 14.67
N VAL A 27 -0.80 -6.78 14.87
CA VAL A 27 -1.54 -7.76 15.69
C VAL A 27 -1.73 -7.24 17.12
N LYS A 28 -0.67 -6.74 17.74
CA LYS A 28 -0.73 -6.14 19.09
C LYS A 28 -1.72 -4.98 19.16
N ASN A 29 -1.66 -4.06 18.19
CA ASN A 29 -2.56 -2.91 18.12
C ASN A 29 -4.03 -3.32 17.91
N ILE A 30 -4.29 -4.29 17.04
CA ILE A 30 -5.65 -4.82 16.81
C ILE A 30 -6.22 -5.42 18.10
N ASN A 31 -5.43 -6.24 18.80
CA ASN A 31 -5.85 -6.88 20.04
C ASN A 31 -6.10 -5.85 21.16
N LEU A 32 -5.18 -4.91 21.37
CA LEU A 32 -5.31 -3.85 22.37
C LEU A 32 -6.59 -2.99 22.18
N ASN A 33 -6.99 -2.78 20.93
CA ASN A 33 -8.17 -1.99 20.59
C ASN A 33 -9.44 -2.84 20.40
N LYS A 34 -9.38 -4.16 20.65
CA LYS A 34 -10.51 -5.11 20.52
C LYS A 34 -11.13 -5.11 19.10
N LEU A 35 -10.29 -5.07 18.07
CA LEU A 35 -10.69 -4.96 16.66
C LEU A 35 -10.53 -6.27 15.87
N SER A 36 -10.30 -7.41 16.55
CA SER A 36 -9.99 -8.69 15.90
C SER A 36 -11.09 -9.16 14.93
N ASP A 37 -12.35 -8.91 15.25
CA ASP A 37 -13.49 -9.30 14.39
C ASP A 37 -13.67 -8.38 13.16
N MET A 38 -12.98 -7.24 13.14
CA MET A 38 -13.09 -6.22 12.08
C MET A 38 -11.91 -6.22 11.12
N VAL A 39 -10.80 -6.89 11.46
CA VAL A 39 -9.56 -6.84 10.68
C VAL A 39 -9.10 -8.22 10.27
N THR A 40 -8.92 -8.41 8.97
CA THR A 40 -8.20 -9.54 8.39
C THR A 40 -6.80 -9.11 8.01
N ILE A 41 -5.77 -9.73 8.58
CA ILE A 41 -4.36 -9.47 8.22
C ILE A 41 -3.95 -10.46 7.14
N ILE A 42 -3.33 -9.94 6.09
CA ILE A 42 -2.78 -10.71 4.97
C ILE A 42 -1.28 -10.39 4.90
N PRO A 43 -0.41 -11.26 5.47
CA PRO A 43 1.02 -10.97 5.60
C PRO A 43 1.80 -11.27 4.32
N ILE A 44 1.30 -10.79 3.18
CA ILE A 44 1.86 -11.01 1.85
C ILE A 44 1.94 -9.67 1.12
N PRO A 45 3.06 -9.34 0.43
CA PRO A 45 3.14 -8.14 -0.38
C PRO A 45 2.26 -8.23 -1.62
N LEU A 46 1.62 -7.12 -1.96
CA LEU A 46 0.95 -6.95 -3.24
C LEU A 46 1.95 -6.55 -4.33
N TYR A 47 1.73 -7.07 -5.55
CA TYR A 47 2.60 -6.79 -6.68
C TYR A 47 1.82 -6.92 -8.00
N TYR A 48 2.46 -6.62 -9.15
CA TYR A 48 1.79 -6.72 -10.45
C TYR A 48 1.66 -8.15 -11.00
N LYS A 49 2.32 -9.13 -10.37
CA LYS A 49 2.28 -10.56 -10.73
C LYS A 49 2.49 -11.44 -9.50
N ASN A 50 2.00 -12.67 -9.56
CA ASN A 50 2.32 -13.67 -8.54
C ASN A 50 3.77 -14.15 -8.73
N SER A 51 4.57 -14.04 -7.68
CA SER A 51 5.99 -14.42 -7.76
C SER A 51 6.59 -14.65 -6.37
N VAL A 52 7.69 -15.39 -6.31
CA VAL A 52 8.58 -15.41 -5.15
C VAL A 52 9.70 -14.42 -5.41
N SER A 53 9.89 -13.46 -4.51
CA SER A 53 10.96 -12.46 -4.62
C SER A 53 11.45 -12.01 -3.25
N ASN A 54 12.45 -11.15 -3.23
CA ASN A 54 12.95 -10.57 -2.00
C ASN A 54 12.01 -9.48 -1.49
N PHE A 55 11.71 -9.52 -0.20
CA PHE A 55 11.20 -8.37 0.52
C PHE A 55 12.39 -7.68 1.19
N ASN A 56 12.70 -6.48 0.71
CA ASN A 56 13.86 -5.70 1.10
C ASN A 56 13.49 -4.75 2.23
N LEU A 57 14.21 -4.84 3.34
CA LEU A 57 14.01 -4.03 4.54
C LEU A 57 15.12 -2.99 4.66
N SER A 58 14.74 -1.73 4.81
CA SER A 58 15.67 -0.64 5.13
C SER A 58 16.09 -0.63 6.60
N GLN A 59 15.21 -1.14 7.47
CA GLN A 59 15.39 -1.26 8.91
C GLN A 59 14.75 -2.55 9.42
N ILE A 60 15.22 -3.07 10.55
CA ILE A 60 14.75 -4.33 11.16
C ILE A 60 13.93 -4.10 12.44
N GLU A 61 13.38 -2.92 12.60
CA GLU A 61 12.64 -2.50 13.80
C GLU A 61 11.13 -2.49 13.53
N GLN A 62 10.35 -2.66 14.60
CA GLN A 62 8.90 -2.53 14.55
C GLN A 62 8.51 -1.09 14.18
N GLY A 63 7.54 -0.93 13.27
CA GLY A 63 7.10 0.37 12.79
C GLY A 63 8.02 0.98 11.73
N SER A 64 9.01 0.23 11.24
CA SER A 64 9.88 0.69 10.16
C SER A 64 9.14 0.87 8.85
N ALA A 65 9.52 1.91 8.11
CA ALA A 65 9.05 2.22 6.76
C ALA A 65 10.17 2.00 5.73
N LEU A 66 9.92 2.40 4.48
CA LEU A 66 10.88 2.35 3.38
C LEU A 66 11.32 0.93 3.05
N ASN A 67 10.35 0.03 2.95
CA ASN A 67 10.56 -1.35 2.53
C ASN A 67 10.03 -1.56 1.12
N SER A 68 10.59 -2.53 0.37
CA SER A 68 10.15 -2.78 -1.00
C SER A 68 10.14 -4.26 -1.36
N PHE A 69 9.10 -4.72 -2.04
CA PHE A 69 9.04 -6.08 -2.57
C PHE A 69 9.55 -6.12 -4.00
N SER A 70 10.49 -7.03 -4.27
CA SER A 70 11.13 -7.27 -5.58
C SER A 70 12.01 -6.13 -6.10
N GLU A 71 11.65 -4.90 -5.85
CA GLU A 71 12.35 -3.72 -6.34
C GLU A 71 13.46 -3.27 -5.38
N LYS A 72 14.48 -2.61 -5.94
CA LYS A 72 15.61 -2.08 -5.16
C LYS A 72 15.60 -0.56 -5.08
N TYR A 73 14.47 0.06 -5.29
CA TYR A 73 14.28 1.50 -5.16
C TYR A 73 13.20 1.80 -4.10
N GLY A 74 13.21 3.00 -3.56
CA GLY A 74 12.26 3.50 -2.59
C GLY A 74 11.29 4.53 -3.17
N TYR A 75 10.63 5.28 -2.31
CA TYR A 75 9.58 6.27 -2.61
C TYR A 75 9.99 7.36 -3.61
N ASP A 76 11.28 7.64 -3.75
CA ASP A 76 11.83 8.66 -4.66
C ASP A 76 12.45 8.06 -5.94
N GLY A 77 12.28 6.76 -6.16
CA GLY A 77 12.85 6.04 -7.31
C GLY A 77 14.35 5.77 -7.22
N LYS A 78 15.02 6.16 -6.13
CA LYS A 78 16.44 5.93 -5.92
C LYS A 78 16.69 4.61 -5.22
N ASN A 79 17.95 4.13 -5.33
CA ASN A 79 18.36 2.87 -4.72
C ASN A 79 18.08 2.84 -3.22
N LEU A 80 17.38 1.79 -2.80
CA LEU A 80 17.06 1.50 -1.40
C LEU A 80 18.33 0.98 -0.68
N ALA A 81 18.63 1.56 0.47
CA ALA A 81 19.65 1.02 1.38
C ALA A 81 19.10 -0.20 2.11
N VAL A 82 19.34 -1.39 1.57
CA VAL A 82 18.81 -2.66 2.13
C VAL A 82 19.72 -3.13 3.27
N LYS A 83 19.16 -3.21 4.50
CA LYS A 83 19.85 -3.82 5.66
C LYS A 83 19.63 -5.33 5.75
N MET A 84 18.42 -5.78 5.42
CA MET A 84 18.05 -7.20 5.46
C MET A 84 17.06 -7.49 4.35
N TYR A 85 17.03 -8.71 3.88
CA TYR A 85 15.97 -9.20 3.00
C TYR A 85 15.61 -10.65 3.31
N TYR A 86 14.42 -11.04 2.95
CA TYR A 86 13.98 -12.43 2.92
C TYR A 86 13.11 -12.69 1.70
N LYS A 87 13.10 -13.95 1.25
CA LYS A 87 12.22 -14.35 0.14
C LYS A 87 10.81 -14.62 0.67
N THR A 88 9.82 -14.09 -0.03
CA THR A 88 8.41 -14.32 0.26
C THR A 88 7.58 -14.39 -1.02
N LEU A 89 6.34 -14.85 -0.89
CA LEU A 89 5.35 -14.85 -1.95
C LEU A 89 4.79 -13.44 -2.12
N GLY A 90 4.75 -12.94 -3.36
CA GLY A 90 3.98 -11.76 -3.72
C GLY A 90 2.79 -12.16 -4.61
N ILE A 91 1.67 -11.46 -4.49
CA ILE A 91 0.43 -11.75 -5.19
C ILE A 91 -0.16 -10.48 -5.81
N THR A 92 -0.93 -10.62 -6.89
CA THR A 92 -1.77 -9.50 -7.36
C THR A 92 -3.01 -9.38 -6.45
N LEU A 93 -3.53 -8.16 -6.29
CA LEU A 93 -4.77 -7.99 -5.50
C LEU A 93 -5.92 -8.76 -6.15
N ASP A 94 -6.03 -8.74 -7.48
CA ASP A 94 -7.07 -9.46 -8.22
C ASP A 94 -7.04 -10.97 -7.93
N ASN A 95 -5.85 -11.60 -7.95
CA ASN A 95 -5.70 -13.01 -7.64
C ASN A 95 -5.92 -13.30 -6.15
N CYS A 96 -5.50 -12.41 -5.26
CA CYS A 96 -5.73 -12.55 -3.83
C CYS A 96 -7.23 -12.61 -3.52
N LEU A 97 -8.00 -11.64 -4.01
CA LEU A 97 -9.45 -11.62 -3.78
C LEU A 97 -10.13 -12.85 -4.38
N LYS A 98 -9.74 -13.26 -5.59
CA LYS A 98 -10.31 -14.43 -6.26
C LYS A 98 -9.98 -15.74 -5.54
N ASN A 99 -8.72 -15.97 -5.19
CA ASN A 99 -8.26 -17.25 -4.66
C ASN A 99 -8.71 -17.50 -3.21
N PHE A 100 -8.89 -16.43 -2.43
CA PHE A 100 -9.33 -16.51 -1.04
C PHE A 100 -10.80 -16.08 -0.85
N GLU A 101 -11.55 -15.90 -1.95
CA GLU A 101 -12.96 -15.51 -1.93
C GLU A 101 -13.23 -14.26 -1.07
N LEU A 102 -12.29 -13.31 -1.11
CA LEU A 102 -12.42 -12.08 -0.34
C LEU A 102 -13.39 -11.11 -1.04
N PRO A 103 -14.15 -10.33 -0.27
CA PRO A 103 -15.07 -9.35 -0.84
C PRO A 103 -14.31 -8.24 -1.57
N LYS A 104 -14.91 -7.72 -2.64
CA LYS A 104 -14.34 -6.56 -3.36
C LYS A 104 -14.38 -5.32 -2.46
N PRO A 105 -13.29 -4.58 -2.34
CA PRO A 105 -13.24 -3.40 -1.51
C PRO A 105 -13.98 -2.22 -2.15
N ASN A 106 -14.67 -1.43 -1.32
CA ASN A 106 -15.24 -0.15 -1.76
C ASN A 106 -14.17 0.97 -1.77
N HIS A 107 -13.24 0.91 -0.83
CA HIS A 107 -12.20 1.91 -0.63
C HIS A 107 -10.84 1.22 -0.47
N ILE A 108 -9.82 1.77 -1.10
CA ILE A 108 -8.46 1.22 -1.06
C ILE A 108 -7.50 2.30 -0.59
N LYS A 109 -6.59 1.97 0.34
CA LYS A 109 -5.41 2.79 0.64
C LYS A 109 -4.15 2.05 0.19
N ILE A 110 -3.27 2.75 -0.52
CA ILE A 110 -1.96 2.26 -0.95
C ILE A 110 -0.89 3.24 -0.48
N ASP A 111 0.08 2.74 0.30
CA ASP A 111 1.13 3.53 0.92
C ASP A 111 2.30 2.56 1.22
N VAL A 112 3.15 2.33 0.21
CA VAL A 112 4.12 1.22 0.20
C VAL A 112 5.52 1.63 -0.26
N ASP A 113 5.82 2.91 -0.19
CA ASP A 113 7.15 3.48 -0.39
C ASP A 113 7.78 3.26 -1.78
N GLY A 114 6.98 3.31 -2.88
CA GLY A 114 7.54 3.43 -4.25
C GLY A 114 6.99 2.47 -5.30
N ILE A 115 6.34 1.38 -4.93
CA ILE A 115 5.80 0.38 -5.87
C ILE A 115 4.27 0.48 -6.11
N GLU A 116 3.65 1.59 -5.76
CA GLU A 116 2.20 1.81 -5.86
C GLU A 116 1.68 1.56 -7.28
N HIS A 117 2.39 2.03 -8.30
CA HIS A 117 2.05 1.82 -9.70
C HIS A 117 2.06 0.33 -10.10
N LEU A 118 2.93 -0.48 -9.49
CA LEU A 118 2.98 -1.92 -9.72
C LEU A 118 1.82 -2.62 -9.03
N ILE A 119 1.43 -2.18 -7.83
CA ILE A 119 0.25 -2.69 -7.14
C ILE A 119 -1.02 -2.35 -7.93
N LEU A 120 -1.18 -1.12 -8.40
CA LEU A 120 -2.31 -0.73 -9.25
C LEU A 120 -2.39 -1.61 -10.51
N LYS A 121 -1.25 -1.89 -11.16
CA LYS A 121 -1.18 -2.78 -12.32
C LYS A 121 -1.66 -4.22 -12.02
N GLY A 122 -1.46 -4.70 -10.80
CA GLY A 122 -1.94 -6.01 -10.32
C GLY A 122 -3.35 -6.01 -9.74
N SER A 123 -4.09 -4.91 -9.89
CA SER A 123 -5.37 -4.67 -9.22
C SER A 123 -6.48 -4.21 -10.17
N LEU A 124 -6.28 -4.31 -11.48
CA LEU A 124 -7.14 -3.66 -12.47
C LEU A 124 -8.61 -4.10 -12.39
N ASP A 125 -8.88 -5.38 -12.15
CA ASP A 125 -10.26 -5.88 -12.03
C ASP A 125 -10.90 -5.48 -10.70
N THR A 126 -10.13 -5.43 -9.63
CA THR A 126 -10.57 -4.93 -8.33
C THR A 126 -10.89 -3.45 -8.40
N LEU A 127 -10.04 -2.66 -9.03
CA LEU A 127 -10.19 -1.20 -9.17
C LEU A 127 -11.43 -0.79 -9.97
N LYS A 128 -11.89 -1.62 -10.93
CA LYS A 128 -13.15 -1.37 -11.65
C LYS A 128 -14.36 -1.27 -10.73
N ASN A 129 -14.30 -1.87 -9.54
CA ASN A 129 -15.40 -1.91 -8.58
C ASN A 129 -15.19 -1.01 -7.36
N ALA A 130 -14.00 -0.44 -7.19
CA ALA A 130 -13.71 0.45 -6.06
C ALA A 130 -14.30 1.86 -6.28
N ASN A 131 -14.82 2.47 -5.21
CA ASN A 131 -15.40 3.81 -5.25
C ASN A 131 -14.34 4.90 -5.09
N SER A 132 -13.31 4.63 -4.27
CA SER A 132 -12.22 5.59 -4.05
C SER A 132 -10.90 4.92 -3.69
N ILE A 133 -9.84 5.64 -3.96
CA ILE A 133 -8.46 5.25 -3.65
C ILE A 133 -7.78 6.42 -2.96
N LEU A 134 -7.14 6.13 -1.82
CA LEU A 134 -6.16 7.00 -1.17
C LEU A 134 -4.79 6.41 -1.45
N ILE A 135 -3.95 7.15 -2.15
CA ILE A 135 -2.63 6.66 -2.58
C ILE A 135 -1.55 7.70 -2.31
N GLU A 136 -0.39 7.27 -1.80
CA GLU A 136 0.76 8.15 -1.69
C GLU A 136 1.56 8.12 -2.99
N ILE A 137 1.84 9.30 -3.56
CA ILE A 137 2.62 9.46 -4.81
C ILE A 137 3.68 10.53 -4.60
N SER A 138 4.92 10.20 -4.95
CA SER A 138 6.04 11.14 -4.92
C SER A 138 6.16 11.91 -6.24
N ASP A 139 6.21 13.24 -6.18
CA ASP A 139 6.48 14.06 -7.37
C ASP A 139 7.93 13.92 -7.86
N ASP A 140 8.85 13.46 -7.01
CA ASP A 140 10.24 13.18 -7.39
C ASP A 140 10.40 11.84 -8.13
N PHE A 141 9.42 10.94 -8.05
CA PHE A 141 9.42 9.68 -8.78
C PHE A 141 8.49 9.72 -9.99
N TYR A 142 8.97 10.32 -11.08
CA TYR A 142 8.17 10.55 -12.28
C TYR A 142 7.52 9.29 -12.85
N GLU A 143 8.23 8.14 -12.86
CA GLU A 143 7.68 6.89 -13.38
C GLU A 143 6.49 6.37 -12.55
N GLN A 144 6.62 6.35 -11.23
CA GLN A 144 5.52 6.01 -10.31
C GLN A 144 4.32 6.92 -10.55
N LYS A 145 4.56 8.24 -10.51
CA LYS A 145 3.52 9.25 -10.68
C LYS A 145 2.78 9.09 -12.00
N SER A 146 3.49 9.08 -13.13
CA SER A 146 2.87 9.02 -14.45
C SER A 146 2.07 7.74 -14.65
N LYS A 147 2.59 6.58 -14.22
CA LYS A 147 1.90 5.30 -14.32
C LYS A 147 0.69 5.20 -13.40
N CYS A 148 0.78 5.69 -12.15
CA CYS A 148 -0.37 5.74 -11.24
C CYS A 148 -1.49 6.60 -11.82
N GLU A 149 -1.17 7.83 -12.26
CA GLU A 149 -2.15 8.74 -12.82
C GLU A 149 -2.80 8.17 -14.09
N GLN A 150 -2.02 7.53 -14.96
CA GLN A 150 -2.53 6.91 -16.19
C GLN A 150 -3.54 5.80 -15.86
N ILE A 151 -3.16 4.83 -15.02
CA ILE A 151 -4.03 3.71 -14.63
C ILE A 151 -5.33 4.23 -14.00
N LEU A 152 -5.24 5.20 -13.10
CA LEU A 152 -6.42 5.72 -12.41
C LEU A 152 -7.35 6.46 -13.36
N LYS A 153 -6.81 7.26 -14.29
CA LYS A 153 -7.60 7.96 -15.32
C LYS A 153 -8.26 6.99 -16.30
N ASP A 154 -7.55 5.95 -16.74
CA ASP A 154 -8.08 4.91 -17.65
C ASP A 154 -9.21 4.10 -17.01
N LEU A 155 -9.28 4.05 -15.68
CA LEU A 155 -10.34 3.42 -14.92
C LEU A 155 -11.42 4.40 -14.41
N ASP A 156 -11.52 5.59 -15.02
CA ASP A 156 -12.52 6.64 -14.73
C ASP A 156 -12.44 7.25 -13.32
N PHE A 157 -11.29 7.19 -12.66
CA PHE A 157 -11.07 7.93 -11.42
C PHE A 157 -10.69 9.38 -11.69
N LYS A 158 -11.21 10.30 -10.87
CA LYS A 158 -10.83 11.72 -10.84
C LYS A 158 -10.06 12.03 -9.56
N LEU A 159 -8.99 12.80 -9.69
CA LEU A 159 -8.28 13.37 -8.55
C LEU A 159 -9.18 14.39 -7.83
N ILE A 160 -9.42 14.16 -6.55
CA ILE A 160 -10.25 15.02 -5.69
C ILE A 160 -9.39 15.92 -4.80
N SER A 161 -8.33 15.34 -4.19
CA SER A 161 -7.37 16.10 -3.41
C SER A 161 -5.95 15.55 -3.59
N LYS A 162 -4.98 16.46 -3.42
CA LYS A 162 -3.55 16.16 -3.37
C LYS A 162 -2.97 16.97 -2.22
N GLU A 163 -2.64 16.30 -1.14
CA GLU A 163 -2.24 16.96 0.11
C GLU A 163 -0.95 16.37 0.65
N ASN A 164 -0.13 17.20 1.25
CA ASN A 164 1.01 16.80 2.05
C ASN A 164 0.81 17.30 3.48
N SER A 165 1.32 16.56 4.45
CA SER A 165 1.31 16.98 5.84
C SER A 165 2.35 18.10 6.06
N ASN A 166 1.97 19.17 6.77
CA ASN A 166 2.91 20.23 7.16
C ASN A 166 4.12 19.71 7.95
N ILE A 167 4.00 18.52 8.56
CA ILE A 167 5.10 17.85 9.28
C ILE A 167 6.26 17.50 8.34
N PHE A 168 5.99 17.28 7.04
CA PHE A 168 7.00 16.92 6.05
C PHE A 168 7.68 18.11 5.38
N LYS A 169 7.25 19.35 5.68
CA LYS A 169 7.84 20.56 5.10
C LYS A 169 9.33 20.65 5.44
N GLY A 170 10.18 20.79 4.41
CA GLY A 170 11.65 20.80 4.56
C GLY A 170 12.28 19.43 4.80
N SER A 171 11.49 18.35 4.84
CA SER A 171 12.01 16.98 4.93
C SER A 171 12.17 16.34 3.55
N LYS A 172 12.84 15.17 3.51
CA LYS A 172 12.95 14.36 2.28
C LYS A 172 11.61 13.89 1.72
N PHE A 173 10.53 13.95 2.50
CA PHE A 173 9.17 13.55 2.09
C PHE A 173 8.29 14.75 1.67
N GLU A 174 8.84 15.96 1.56
CA GLU A 174 8.08 17.16 1.22
C GLU A 174 7.30 17.04 -0.09
N LYS A 175 7.78 16.20 -1.02
CA LYS A 175 7.14 15.96 -2.31
C LYS A 175 6.36 14.64 -2.40
N CYS A 176 6.15 13.96 -1.27
CA CYS A 176 5.25 12.82 -1.18
C CYS A 176 3.84 13.31 -0.81
N TYR A 177 2.88 13.01 -1.66
CA TYR A 177 1.51 13.52 -1.53
C TYR A 177 0.52 12.38 -1.35
N ASN A 178 -0.31 12.49 -0.33
CA ASN A 178 -1.52 11.70 -0.23
C ASN A 178 -2.56 12.24 -1.24
N GLN A 179 -2.98 11.40 -2.16
CA GLN A 179 -3.93 11.74 -3.21
C GLN A 179 -5.22 10.93 -3.03
N ILE A 180 -6.36 11.62 -3.05
CA ILE A 180 -7.69 10.98 -3.05
C ILE A 180 -8.23 10.99 -4.47
N TRP A 181 -8.49 9.80 -4.98
CA TRP A 181 -9.12 9.58 -6.27
C TRP A 181 -10.49 8.95 -6.08
N LYS A 182 -11.52 9.45 -6.77
CA LYS A 182 -12.89 8.89 -6.73
C LYS A 182 -13.36 8.54 -8.12
N LYS A 183 -14.14 7.47 -8.21
CA LYS A 183 -14.84 7.08 -9.44
C LYS A 183 -15.87 8.14 -9.81
N LYS A 184 -16.06 8.34 -11.12
CA LYS A 184 -17.10 9.23 -11.64
C LYS A 184 -18.49 8.66 -11.38
#